data_3bb322dfed65c0cd2a083b550a74092b
#
_entry.id   3bb322dfed65c0cd2a083b550a74092b
#
_cell.length_a   1.000
_cell.length_b   1.000
_cell.length_c   1.000
_cell.angle_alpha   90.00
_cell.angle_beta   90.00
_cell.angle_gamma   90.00
#
_symmetry.space_group_name_H-M   'P 1'
#
loop_
_entity.id
_entity.type
_entity.pdbx_description
1 polymer ?
#
loop_
_entity_poly.entity_id
_entity_poly.type
_entity_poly.pdbx_seq_one_letter_code
_entity_poly.pdbx_strand_id
1 'polypeptide(L)'
;MMKKILMISALAAVVCGLQAKVRLPQILGDNMILQQNTEARLWGWAEPGKTVTVTTSWNTAVYTVKAANDGRWLVKVKTPAASYQPLSITFNDGEPLTLNNVLAGEVWVCAGQSNMEMPVKGFGNCPVEGYNQEIIQANDYQGVHFVKIPSVMSTKPLNDVQCHWEVVSPQTVGEASATGYFFAQTVNKALNIPVGLIMANKGGTRVESWFTKENIEKYTDDPTDSLEIVKRWPEWDYHRSLLWGNGTFNPILNYTVKGILYYQGCSNVGDPGDQYSQRMKILVEQWRKQFDLGEIPFYFVEIAPYHYDDVNADNGARLREQQYKASQMIPNSGLVCTNDLVYPYEFTQIHPAQKKPVGQRLAFLALNKTYGMKALGCMSASFKDMKITDDHVDIHLNNDLGAISRFEDIQGFEIAGADRVFHPAKAVHFWQPGGGYWDETIRVSSPEVKNPVAVRYCFKNFQIGNLKNAAGLPLFPFRTDNW
;
A
#
# COMPACT_ATOMS: atom_id res chain seq x y z
N MET A 1 48.39 -34.71 70.43
CA MET A 1 48.84 -33.94 69.27
C MET A 1 48.12 -34.42 68.02
N MET A 2 47.05 -33.81 67.57
CA MET A 2 46.32 -34.19 66.37
C MET A 2 46.63 -33.15 65.29
N LYS A 3 47.30 -33.56 64.23
CA LYS A 3 47.52 -32.75 63.06
C LYS A 3 46.20 -32.66 62.18
N LYS A 4 45.63 -31.53 62.06
CA LYS A 4 44.54 -31.28 61.10
C LYS A 4 45.13 -31.06 59.71
N ILE A 5 44.78 -31.95 58.77
CA ILE A 5 45.07 -31.82 57.34
C ILE A 5 43.93 -30.99 56.73
N LEU A 6 44.24 -29.84 56.21
CA LEU A 6 43.32 -29.00 55.46
C LEU A 6 43.36 -29.46 54.01
N MET A 7 42.25 -30.05 53.53
CA MET A 7 42.06 -30.42 52.13
C MET A 7 41.41 -29.22 51.41
N ILE A 8 42.16 -28.48 50.55
CA ILE A 8 41.68 -27.43 49.70
C ILE A 8 41.15 -28.07 48.41
N SER A 9 39.84 -28.16 48.29
CA SER A 9 39.16 -28.57 47.05
C SER A 9 39.13 -27.36 46.10
N ALA A 10 39.92 -27.39 45.04
CA ALA A 10 39.83 -26.45 43.95
C ALA A 10 38.58 -26.78 43.11
N LEU A 11 37.53 -25.98 43.24
CA LEU A 11 36.34 -26.03 42.39
C LEU A 11 36.67 -25.33 41.06
N ALA A 12 37.00 -26.07 40.02
CA ALA A 12 37.13 -25.56 38.67
C ALA A 12 35.72 -25.23 38.16
N ALA A 13 35.32 -23.94 38.20
CA ALA A 13 34.12 -23.47 37.54
C ALA A 13 34.33 -23.56 36.01
N VAL A 14 33.77 -24.59 35.40
CA VAL A 14 33.60 -24.62 33.94
C VAL A 14 32.55 -23.56 33.61
N VAL A 15 33.01 -22.38 33.22
CA VAL A 15 32.18 -21.38 32.59
C VAL A 15 31.86 -21.92 31.19
N CYS A 16 30.78 -22.70 31.05
CA CYS A 16 30.15 -22.91 29.75
C CYS A 16 29.68 -21.53 29.27
N GLY A 17 30.51 -20.87 28.47
CA GLY A 17 30.10 -19.69 27.73
C GLY A 17 28.92 -20.10 26.86
N LEU A 18 27.71 -19.66 27.19
CA LEU A 18 26.60 -19.63 26.26
C LEU A 18 27.03 -18.75 25.10
N GLN A 19 27.63 -19.40 24.09
CA GLN A 19 27.97 -18.71 22.86
C GLN A 19 26.66 -18.24 22.22
N ALA A 20 26.44 -16.94 22.14
CA ALA A 20 25.23 -16.39 21.56
C ALA A 20 25.23 -16.70 20.05
N LYS A 21 24.34 -17.59 19.65
CA LYS A 21 24.08 -17.97 18.26
C LYS A 21 23.60 -16.77 17.45
N VAL A 22 23.90 -16.75 16.15
CA VAL A 22 23.28 -15.80 15.20
C VAL A 22 21.77 -15.71 15.45
N ARG A 23 21.28 -14.49 15.66
CA ARG A 23 19.86 -14.20 15.78
C ARG A 23 19.40 -13.37 14.58
N LEU A 24 18.36 -13.84 13.90
CA LEU A 24 17.73 -13.14 12.79
C LEU A 24 16.50 -12.38 13.28
N PRO A 25 16.11 -11.25 12.62
CA PRO A 25 14.79 -10.70 12.82
C PRO A 25 13.72 -11.67 12.29
N GLN A 26 12.56 -11.68 12.90
CA GLN A 26 11.51 -12.67 12.61
C GLN A 26 11.00 -12.63 11.16
N ILE A 27 11.13 -11.47 10.49
CA ILE A 27 10.78 -11.34 9.07
C ILE A 27 11.71 -12.14 8.13
N LEU A 28 12.94 -12.46 8.57
CA LEU A 28 13.83 -13.39 7.88
C LEU A 28 13.57 -14.80 8.42
N GLY A 29 12.76 -15.56 7.73
CA GLY A 29 12.32 -16.89 8.18
C GLY A 29 12.04 -17.83 7.01
N ASP A 30 11.69 -19.06 7.35
CA ASP A 30 11.23 -20.04 6.38
C ASP A 30 10.04 -19.49 5.57
N ASN A 31 9.89 -19.95 4.34
CA ASN A 31 8.85 -19.50 3.39
C ASN A 31 8.97 -18.04 2.92
N MET A 32 10.01 -17.29 3.28
CA MET A 32 10.15 -15.93 2.80
C MET A 32 10.38 -15.87 1.28
N ILE A 33 9.98 -14.76 0.66
CA ILE A 33 10.34 -14.48 -0.74
C ILE A 33 11.37 -13.35 -0.77
N LEU A 34 12.52 -13.58 -1.38
CA LEU A 34 13.53 -12.56 -1.65
C LEU A 34 13.27 -11.90 -3.00
N GLN A 35 13.47 -10.57 -3.06
CA GLN A 35 13.44 -9.84 -4.33
C GLN A 35 14.46 -10.43 -5.30
N GLN A 36 14.01 -10.81 -6.51
CA GLN A 36 14.83 -11.40 -7.56
C GLN A 36 15.82 -10.41 -8.19
N ASN A 37 16.87 -10.95 -8.84
CA ASN A 37 17.81 -10.20 -9.71
C ASN A 37 18.38 -8.93 -9.05
N THR A 38 18.73 -9.00 -7.76
CA THR A 38 19.24 -7.86 -7.00
C THR A 38 20.26 -8.32 -5.93
N GLU A 39 20.73 -7.36 -5.16
CA GLU A 39 21.45 -7.61 -3.92
C GLU A 39 20.49 -7.50 -2.75
N ALA A 40 19.92 -8.64 -2.31
CA ALA A 40 19.02 -8.66 -1.16
C ALA A 40 19.79 -8.50 0.15
N ARG A 41 19.25 -7.70 1.06
CA ARG A 41 19.81 -7.49 2.39
C ARG A 41 19.39 -8.60 3.33
N LEU A 42 20.39 -9.20 4.02
CA LEU A 42 20.21 -10.11 5.14
C LEU A 42 20.89 -9.48 6.34
N TRP A 43 20.23 -9.51 7.50
CA TRP A 43 20.72 -8.82 8.70
C TRP A 43 20.31 -9.54 9.98
N GLY A 44 20.95 -9.20 11.06
CA GLY A 44 20.63 -9.75 12.36
C GLY A 44 21.61 -9.31 13.44
N TRP A 45 21.75 -10.16 14.43
CA TRP A 45 22.61 -9.93 15.59
C TRP A 45 23.50 -11.15 15.84
N ALA A 46 24.71 -10.89 16.28
CA ALA A 46 25.70 -11.86 16.76
C ALA A 46 26.50 -11.23 17.88
N GLU A 47 27.40 -11.96 18.51
CA GLU A 47 28.34 -11.35 19.45
C GLU A 47 29.16 -10.23 18.79
N PRO A 48 29.42 -9.11 19.50
CA PRO A 48 30.23 -8.03 18.96
C PRO A 48 31.58 -8.54 18.44
N GLY A 49 31.91 -8.14 17.22
CA GLY A 49 33.14 -8.53 16.56
C GLY A 49 33.17 -9.95 16.00
N LYS A 50 32.15 -10.77 16.21
CA LYS A 50 32.02 -12.09 15.63
C LYS A 50 31.84 -12.01 14.12
N THR A 51 32.47 -12.95 13.41
CA THR A 51 32.28 -13.08 11.96
C THR A 51 31.09 -13.99 11.69
N VAL A 52 30.14 -13.49 10.90
CA VAL A 52 29.00 -14.24 10.38
C VAL A 52 29.27 -14.57 8.91
N THR A 53 29.19 -15.84 8.54
CA THR A 53 29.23 -16.30 7.15
C THR A 53 27.83 -16.65 6.69
N VAL A 54 27.49 -16.26 5.44
CA VAL A 54 26.22 -16.59 4.81
C VAL A 54 26.50 -17.34 3.51
N THR A 55 25.90 -18.52 3.37
CA THR A 55 25.93 -19.33 2.15
C THR A 55 24.52 -19.56 1.65
N THR A 56 24.39 -19.73 0.34
CA THR A 56 23.09 -19.86 -0.32
C THR A 56 23.07 -21.08 -1.23
N SER A 57 21.93 -21.74 -1.38
CA SER A 57 21.80 -22.93 -2.22
C SER A 57 21.89 -22.67 -3.73
N TRP A 58 21.80 -21.42 -4.16
CA TRP A 58 21.72 -21.06 -5.58
C TRP A 58 23.04 -20.58 -6.20
N ASN A 59 24.07 -20.41 -5.38
CA ASN A 59 25.42 -20.10 -5.88
C ASN A 59 26.50 -20.60 -4.88
N THR A 60 27.76 -20.55 -5.30
CA THR A 60 28.90 -21.00 -4.49
C THR A 60 29.56 -19.86 -3.70
N ALA A 61 29.00 -18.65 -3.74
CA ALA A 61 29.56 -17.50 -3.04
C ALA A 61 29.41 -17.66 -1.53
N VAL A 62 30.47 -17.30 -0.81
CA VAL A 62 30.47 -17.18 0.64
C VAL A 62 30.50 -15.68 0.97
N TYR A 63 29.42 -15.21 1.59
CA TYR A 63 29.32 -13.83 2.03
C TYR A 63 29.74 -13.74 3.50
N THR A 64 30.61 -12.80 3.82
CA THR A 64 31.17 -12.67 5.17
C THR A 64 30.99 -11.26 5.68
N VAL A 65 30.54 -11.11 6.93
CA VAL A 65 30.39 -9.84 7.61
C VAL A 65 30.79 -9.96 9.07
N LYS A 66 31.37 -8.90 9.63
CA LYS A 66 31.71 -8.83 11.06
C LYS A 66 30.62 -8.05 11.80
N ALA A 67 30.10 -8.61 12.88
CA ALA A 67 29.15 -7.91 13.74
C ALA A 67 29.79 -6.65 14.36
N ALA A 68 29.05 -5.54 14.34
CA ALA A 68 29.49 -4.28 14.92
C ALA A 68 29.56 -4.34 16.46
N ASN A 69 29.99 -3.26 17.11
CA ASN A 69 30.10 -3.22 18.58
C ASN A 69 28.76 -3.37 19.31
N ASP A 70 27.64 -3.07 18.63
CA ASP A 70 26.27 -3.28 19.14
C ASP A 70 25.70 -4.64 18.78
N GLY A 71 26.52 -5.52 18.20
CA GLY A 71 26.16 -6.85 17.77
C GLY A 71 25.43 -6.93 16.42
N ARG A 72 25.08 -5.81 15.78
CA ARG A 72 24.37 -5.81 14.50
C ARG A 72 25.28 -6.18 13.35
N TRP A 73 24.73 -6.87 12.38
CA TRP A 73 25.38 -7.14 11.11
C TRP A 73 24.36 -7.02 9.96
N LEU A 74 24.85 -6.66 8.78
CA LEU A 74 24.09 -6.65 7.53
C LEU A 74 25.01 -7.05 6.39
N VAL A 75 24.52 -7.93 5.53
CA VAL A 75 25.23 -8.38 4.32
C VAL A 75 24.26 -8.32 3.13
N LYS A 76 24.79 -8.06 1.95
CA LYS A 76 24.03 -8.13 0.70
C LYS A 76 24.36 -9.42 -0.03
N VAL A 77 23.34 -10.18 -0.43
CA VAL A 77 23.49 -11.42 -1.19
C VAL A 77 22.86 -11.29 -2.57
N LYS A 78 23.56 -11.76 -3.59
CA LYS A 78 23.05 -11.76 -4.96
C LYS A 78 21.93 -12.78 -5.12
N THR A 79 20.74 -12.35 -5.50
CA THR A 79 19.57 -13.22 -5.69
C THR A 79 19.45 -13.67 -7.14
N PRO A 80 18.96 -14.89 -7.40
CA PRO A 80 18.72 -15.41 -8.74
C PRO A 80 17.48 -14.77 -9.37
N ALA A 81 17.20 -15.11 -10.62
CA ALA A 81 15.93 -14.88 -11.25
C ALA A 81 14.81 -15.63 -10.53
N ALA A 82 13.59 -15.11 -10.62
CA ALA A 82 12.41 -15.69 -9.99
C ALA A 82 12.21 -17.16 -10.40
N SER A 83 11.90 -17.99 -9.42
CA SER A 83 11.68 -19.43 -9.61
C SER A 83 10.83 -20.01 -8.48
N TYR A 84 10.05 -21.03 -8.80
CA TYR A 84 9.31 -21.85 -7.82
C TYR A 84 10.16 -22.95 -7.18
N GLN A 85 11.46 -23.04 -7.54
CA GLN A 85 12.38 -23.98 -6.89
C GLN A 85 12.71 -23.49 -5.48
N PRO A 86 12.44 -24.29 -4.45
CA PRO A 86 12.80 -23.94 -3.08
C PRO A 86 14.31 -23.76 -2.91
N LEU A 87 14.68 -22.67 -2.27
CA LEU A 87 16.05 -22.29 -1.94
C LEU A 87 16.28 -22.36 -0.43
N SER A 88 17.55 -22.39 -0.02
CA SER A 88 17.94 -22.30 1.39
C SER A 88 19.07 -21.29 1.60
N ILE A 89 19.16 -20.77 2.81
CA ILE A 89 20.20 -19.83 3.25
C ILE A 89 20.71 -20.31 4.59
N THR A 90 22.03 -20.48 4.71
CA THR A 90 22.66 -20.86 5.96
C THR A 90 23.52 -19.72 6.49
N PHE A 91 23.26 -19.33 7.72
CA PHE A 91 24.03 -18.37 8.51
C PHE A 91 24.89 -19.15 9.51
N ASN A 92 26.15 -18.76 9.69
CA ASN A 92 27.06 -19.46 10.59
C ASN A 92 28.03 -18.48 11.26
N ASP A 93 28.05 -18.49 12.59
CA ASP A 93 29.01 -17.78 13.42
C ASP A 93 29.80 -18.75 14.35
N GLY A 94 29.75 -20.03 14.03
CA GLY A 94 30.27 -21.17 14.82
C GLY A 94 29.20 -22.24 14.98
N GLU A 95 27.93 -21.91 14.90
CA GLU A 95 26.78 -22.80 14.87
C GLU A 95 25.84 -22.45 13.70
N PRO A 96 25.55 -23.37 12.76
CA PRO A 96 24.76 -23.07 11.59
C PRO A 96 23.26 -22.91 11.92
N LEU A 97 22.64 -21.90 11.31
CA LEU A 97 21.21 -21.66 11.27
C LEU A 97 20.76 -21.61 9.80
N THR A 98 19.85 -22.49 9.38
CA THR A 98 19.39 -22.58 8.00
C THR A 98 17.93 -22.21 7.89
N LEU A 99 17.61 -21.31 6.96
CA LEU A 99 16.26 -21.00 6.49
C LEU A 99 15.96 -21.84 5.26
N ASN A 100 14.75 -22.40 5.21
CA ASN A 100 14.30 -23.30 4.16
C ASN A 100 13.07 -22.76 3.43
N ASN A 101 12.78 -23.36 2.27
CA ASN A 101 11.64 -23.00 1.43
C ASN A 101 11.61 -21.49 1.07
N VAL A 102 12.81 -20.90 0.87
CA VAL A 102 12.95 -19.52 0.39
C VAL A 102 12.69 -19.52 -1.12
N LEU A 103 11.93 -18.55 -1.63
CA LEU A 103 11.75 -18.38 -3.06
C LEU A 103 12.38 -17.07 -3.52
N ALA A 104 12.82 -17.01 -4.79
CA ALA A 104 13.13 -15.75 -5.46
C ALA A 104 11.89 -15.29 -6.25
N GLY A 105 11.48 -14.05 -6.10
CA GLY A 105 10.28 -13.50 -6.72
C GLY A 105 10.19 -11.98 -6.60
N GLU A 106 9.00 -11.44 -6.70
CA GLU A 106 8.74 -10.01 -6.52
C GLU A 106 8.17 -9.73 -5.13
N VAL A 107 8.75 -8.80 -4.40
CA VAL A 107 8.33 -8.47 -3.03
C VAL A 107 7.71 -7.08 -2.97
N TRP A 108 6.49 -7.00 -2.45
CA TRP A 108 5.74 -5.76 -2.32
C TRP A 108 5.30 -5.51 -0.88
N VAL A 109 5.41 -4.27 -0.43
CA VAL A 109 4.86 -3.84 0.86
C VAL A 109 3.40 -3.43 0.67
N CYS A 110 2.51 -3.93 1.52
CA CYS A 110 1.13 -3.47 1.65
C CYS A 110 1.02 -2.61 2.90
N ALA A 111 0.84 -1.31 2.74
CA ALA A 111 0.80 -0.34 3.83
C ALA A 111 -0.48 0.52 3.79
N GLY A 112 -0.84 1.13 4.90
CA GLY A 112 -2.00 2.01 5.01
C GLY A 112 -2.93 1.65 6.16
N GLN A 113 -4.25 1.84 5.92
CA GLN A 113 -5.25 1.63 6.95
C GLN A 113 -6.18 0.44 6.68
N SER A 114 -7.35 0.41 7.32
CA SER A 114 -8.26 -0.74 7.32
C SER A 114 -8.63 -1.31 5.95
N ASN A 115 -8.76 -0.50 4.91
CA ASN A 115 -9.02 -0.99 3.55
C ASN A 115 -7.83 -1.73 2.91
N MET A 116 -6.59 -1.52 3.38
CA MET A 116 -5.45 -2.36 3.07
C MET A 116 -5.33 -3.53 4.05
N GLU A 117 -5.67 -3.32 5.33
CA GLU A 117 -5.61 -4.34 6.38
C GLU A 117 -6.68 -5.42 6.21
N MET A 118 -7.86 -5.07 5.65
CA MET A 118 -9.01 -5.94 5.50
C MET A 118 -8.62 -7.28 4.87
N PRO A 119 -8.77 -8.41 5.63
CA PRO A 119 -8.37 -9.71 5.14
C PRO A 119 -9.36 -10.24 4.09
N VAL A 120 -8.96 -11.24 3.32
CA VAL A 120 -9.82 -11.90 2.32
C VAL A 120 -11.11 -12.43 2.93
N LYS A 121 -11.07 -12.88 4.19
CA LYS A 121 -12.28 -13.30 4.94
C LYS A 121 -13.21 -12.14 5.33
N GLY A 122 -12.79 -10.89 5.11
CA GLY A 122 -13.49 -9.70 5.55
C GLY A 122 -13.33 -9.42 7.04
N PHE A 123 -13.95 -8.32 7.49
CA PHE A 123 -14.18 -8.06 8.92
C PHE A 123 -15.56 -8.63 9.30
N GLY A 124 -15.87 -8.73 10.59
CA GLY A 124 -17.07 -9.39 11.06
C GLY A 124 -18.40 -8.86 10.50
N ASN A 125 -18.46 -7.59 10.11
CA ASN A 125 -19.62 -6.92 9.51
C ASN A 125 -19.37 -6.40 8.07
N CYS A 126 -18.22 -6.71 7.50
CA CYS A 126 -17.79 -6.22 6.18
C CYS A 126 -17.25 -7.42 5.38
N PRO A 127 -18.07 -8.11 4.59
CA PRO A 127 -17.61 -9.23 3.78
C PRO A 127 -16.73 -8.73 2.61
N VAL A 128 -15.81 -9.58 2.15
CA VAL A 128 -15.16 -9.44 0.85
C VAL A 128 -15.93 -10.30 -0.16
N GLU A 129 -16.30 -9.69 -1.28
CA GLU A 129 -17.00 -10.38 -2.34
C GLU A 129 -16.16 -11.52 -2.92
N GLY A 130 -16.77 -12.70 -3.10
CA GLY A 130 -16.08 -13.86 -3.68
C GLY A 130 -15.19 -14.64 -2.69
N TYR A 131 -15.26 -14.39 -1.38
CA TYR A 131 -14.43 -15.06 -0.37
C TYR A 131 -14.35 -16.59 -0.53
N ASN A 132 -15.49 -17.26 -0.64
CA ASN A 132 -15.50 -18.74 -0.78
C ASN A 132 -14.78 -19.19 -2.06
N GLN A 133 -14.89 -18.44 -3.14
CA GLN A 133 -14.20 -18.75 -4.39
C GLN A 133 -12.68 -18.64 -4.23
N GLU A 134 -12.20 -17.66 -3.46
CA GLU A 134 -10.76 -17.50 -3.20
C GLU A 134 -10.22 -18.65 -2.33
N ILE A 135 -10.99 -19.18 -1.38
CA ILE A 135 -10.63 -20.39 -0.63
C ILE A 135 -10.48 -21.60 -1.57
N ILE A 136 -11.45 -21.81 -2.48
CA ILE A 136 -11.46 -22.96 -3.39
C ILE A 136 -10.24 -22.94 -4.32
N GLN A 137 -9.87 -21.77 -4.84
CA GLN A 137 -8.77 -21.63 -5.81
C GLN A 137 -7.40 -21.32 -5.18
N ALA A 138 -7.29 -21.24 -3.84
CA ALA A 138 -6.06 -20.85 -3.16
C ALA A 138 -4.85 -21.74 -3.51
N ASN A 139 -5.07 -23.04 -3.77
CA ASN A 139 -4.00 -23.97 -4.16
C ASN A 139 -3.37 -23.64 -5.53
N ASP A 140 -4.05 -22.88 -6.38
CA ASP A 140 -3.51 -22.44 -7.68
C ASP A 140 -2.47 -21.32 -7.51
N TYR A 141 -2.36 -20.74 -6.30
CA TYR A 141 -1.54 -19.57 -5.98
C TYR A 141 -0.53 -19.82 -4.86
N GLN A 142 -0.04 -21.04 -4.70
CA GLN A 142 0.99 -21.38 -3.70
C GLN A 142 2.32 -20.63 -3.89
N GLY A 143 2.54 -19.99 -5.03
CA GLY A 143 3.65 -19.05 -5.25
C GLY A 143 3.42 -17.66 -4.65
N VAL A 144 2.25 -17.39 -4.05
CA VAL A 144 2.00 -16.17 -3.29
C VAL A 144 2.23 -16.45 -1.81
N HIS A 145 3.21 -15.76 -1.23
CA HIS A 145 3.48 -15.82 0.21
C HIS A 145 3.22 -14.47 0.83
N PHE A 146 2.88 -14.45 2.11
CA PHE A 146 2.69 -13.19 2.82
C PHE A 146 3.21 -13.28 4.25
N VAL A 147 3.60 -12.13 4.80
CA VAL A 147 3.92 -11.95 6.21
C VAL A 147 3.09 -10.81 6.77
N LYS A 148 2.39 -11.07 7.87
CA LYS A 148 1.62 -10.08 8.60
C LYS A 148 2.46 -9.48 9.70
N ILE A 149 2.82 -8.22 9.55
CA ILE A 149 3.51 -7.46 10.58
C ILE A 149 2.48 -7.05 11.64
N PRO A 150 2.69 -7.37 12.91
CA PRO A 150 1.74 -6.99 13.95
C PRO A 150 1.64 -5.48 14.08
N SER A 151 0.44 -5.00 14.37
CA SER A 151 0.18 -3.59 14.64
C SER A 151 0.68 -3.25 16.05
N VAL A 152 1.87 -2.67 16.13
CA VAL A 152 2.53 -2.30 17.39
C VAL A 152 2.77 -0.80 17.45
N MET A 153 2.35 -0.15 18.53
CA MET A 153 2.73 1.24 18.83
C MET A 153 4.08 1.28 19.53
N SER A 154 4.95 2.19 19.11
CA SER A 154 6.23 2.43 19.79
C SER A 154 6.63 3.90 19.71
N THR A 155 7.15 4.44 20.79
CA THR A 155 7.75 5.78 20.83
C THR A 155 9.15 5.83 20.22
N LYS A 156 9.76 4.66 20.02
CA LYS A 156 11.08 4.50 19.39
C LYS A 156 10.99 3.49 18.25
N PRO A 157 11.78 3.67 17.17
CA PRO A 157 11.84 2.69 16.09
C PRO A 157 12.20 1.29 16.60
N LEU A 158 11.35 0.31 16.33
CA LEU A 158 11.63 -1.11 16.63
C LEU A 158 12.43 -1.73 15.48
N ASN A 159 13.33 -2.64 15.82
CA ASN A 159 14.17 -3.33 14.83
C ASN A 159 13.68 -4.75 14.51
N ASP A 160 12.70 -5.23 15.26
CA ASP A 160 12.16 -6.59 15.13
C ASP A 160 10.77 -6.68 15.77
N VAL A 161 9.92 -7.54 15.25
CA VAL A 161 8.59 -7.87 15.77
C VAL A 161 8.26 -9.32 15.46
N GLN A 162 7.40 -9.94 16.28
CA GLN A 162 6.99 -11.33 16.08
C GLN A 162 6.14 -11.47 14.82
N CYS A 163 6.68 -12.15 13.80
CA CYS A 163 5.98 -12.44 12.56
C CYS A 163 6.55 -13.71 11.91
N HIS A 164 5.83 -14.25 10.96
CA HIS A 164 6.31 -15.38 10.13
C HIS A 164 5.64 -15.32 8.75
N TRP A 165 6.30 -15.89 7.75
CA TRP A 165 5.78 -16.02 6.41
C TRP A 165 4.81 -17.19 6.30
N GLU A 166 3.71 -16.96 5.62
CA GLU A 166 2.71 -17.95 5.28
C GLU A 166 2.65 -18.16 3.76
N VAL A 167 2.48 -19.42 3.35
CA VAL A 167 2.18 -19.79 1.96
C VAL A 167 0.67 -19.71 1.79
N VAL A 168 0.21 -19.12 0.69
CA VAL A 168 -1.23 -19.12 0.36
C VAL A 168 -1.74 -20.54 0.18
N SER A 169 -2.81 -20.84 0.88
CA SER A 169 -3.52 -22.12 0.88
C SER A 169 -4.98 -21.89 1.29
N PRO A 170 -5.88 -22.87 1.15
CA PRO A 170 -7.24 -22.75 1.67
C PRO A 170 -7.33 -22.39 3.16
N GLN A 171 -6.31 -22.76 3.96
CA GLN A 171 -6.24 -22.48 5.39
C GLN A 171 -5.74 -21.07 5.71
N THR A 172 -4.87 -20.51 4.87
CA THR A 172 -4.16 -19.25 5.18
C THR A 172 -4.67 -18.05 4.41
N VAL A 173 -5.19 -18.23 3.18
CA VAL A 173 -5.59 -17.12 2.29
C VAL A 173 -6.59 -16.15 2.93
N GLY A 174 -7.44 -16.65 3.82
CA GLY A 174 -8.41 -15.84 4.54
C GLY A 174 -7.78 -14.72 5.39
N GLU A 175 -6.53 -14.88 5.83
CA GLU A 175 -5.80 -13.92 6.67
C GLU A 175 -4.99 -12.88 5.86
N ALA A 176 -4.76 -13.13 4.57
CA ALA A 176 -4.05 -12.20 3.70
C ALA A 176 -4.87 -10.92 3.48
N SER A 177 -4.21 -9.75 3.35
CA SER A 177 -4.85 -8.53 2.87
C SER A 177 -5.60 -8.79 1.57
N ALA A 178 -6.89 -8.53 1.50
CA ALA A 178 -7.67 -8.75 0.28
C ALA A 178 -7.11 -7.93 -0.90
N THR A 179 -6.89 -6.63 -0.69
CA THR A 179 -6.31 -5.75 -1.72
C THR A 179 -4.92 -6.24 -2.15
N GLY A 180 -4.05 -6.60 -1.20
CA GLY A 180 -2.71 -7.13 -1.47
C GLY A 180 -2.74 -8.50 -2.16
N TYR A 181 -3.60 -9.41 -1.70
CA TYR A 181 -3.74 -10.74 -2.29
C TYR A 181 -4.21 -10.69 -3.75
N PHE A 182 -5.22 -9.92 -4.07
CA PHE A 182 -5.70 -9.80 -5.46
C PHE A 182 -4.68 -9.12 -6.37
N PHE A 183 -3.86 -8.21 -5.84
CA PHE A 183 -2.70 -7.71 -6.55
C PHE A 183 -1.70 -8.84 -6.82
N ALA A 184 -1.28 -9.57 -5.79
CA ALA A 184 -0.28 -10.63 -5.92
C ALA A 184 -0.75 -11.77 -6.82
N GLN A 185 -2.01 -12.19 -6.70
CA GLN A 185 -2.67 -13.18 -7.56
C GLN A 185 -2.56 -12.77 -9.04
N THR A 186 -2.86 -11.51 -9.34
CA THR A 186 -2.83 -10.98 -10.72
C THR A 186 -1.40 -10.91 -11.26
N VAL A 187 -0.44 -10.42 -10.47
CA VAL A 187 0.99 -10.34 -10.86
C VAL A 187 1.58 -11.75 -11.02
N ASN A 188 1.31 -12.65 -10.07
CA ASN A 188 1.77 -14.04 -10.11
C ASN A 188 1.29 -14.75 -11.39
N LYS A 189 0.01 -14.60 -11.70
CA LYS A 189 -0.58 -15.19 -12.92
C LYS A 189 -0.01 -14.58 -14.20
N ALA A 190 0.15 -13.25 -14.25
CA ALA A 190 0.58 -12.56 -15.46
C ALA A 190 2.06 -12.80 -15.78
N LEU A 191 2.92 -12.86 -14.76
CA LEU A 191 4.37 -13.02 -14.93
C LEU A 191 4.84 -14.46 -14.71
N ASN A 192 4.00 -15.32 -14.16
CA ASN A 192 4.34 -16.71 -13.75
C ASN A 192 5.57 -16.76 -12.83
N ILE A 193 5.57 -15.94 -11.78
CA ILE A 193 6.67 -15.86 -10.79
C ILE A 193 6.11 -15.80 -9.36
N PRO A 194 6.87 -16.20 -8.34
CA PRO A 194 6.50 -16.02 -6.95
C PRO A 194 6.32 -14.53 -6.59
N VAL A 195 5.36 -14.25 -5.69
CA VAL A 195 5.09 -12.90 -5.19
C VAL A 195 4.97 -12.91 -3.66
N GLY A 196 5.81 -12.11 -3.00
CA GLY A 196 5.80 -11.91 -1.56
C GLY A 196 5.10 -10.61 -1.16
N LEU A 197 4.22 -10.68 -0.16
CA LEU A 197 3.55 -9.53 0.43
C LEU A 197 4.01 -9.30 1.86
N ILE A 198 4.54 -8.12 2.15
CA ILE A 198 4.81 -7.67 3.52
C ILE A 198 3.68 -6.75 3.95
N MET A 199 2.79 -7.22 4.82
CA MET A 199 1.59 -6.50 5.23
C MET A 199 1.86 -5.71 6.51
N ALA A 200 2.21 -4.41 6.35
CA ALA A 200 2.51 -3.47 7.43
C ALA A 200 1.45 -2.34 7.45
N ASN A 201 0.30 -2.62 8.04
CA ASN A 201 -0.88 -1.74 8.02
C ASN A 201 -1.58 -1.71 9.38
N LYS A 202 -2.41 -0.67 9.59
CA LYS A 202 -3.24 -0.51 10.78
C LYS A 202 -4.50 0.28 10.47
N GLY A 203 -5.66 -0.30 10.75
CA GLY A 203 -6.96 0.35 10.58
C GLY A 203 -7.06 1.66 11.35
N GLY A 204 -7.74 2.63 10.75
CA GLY A 204 -7.99 3.94 11.35
C GLY A 204 -6.81 4.93 11.34
N THR A 205 -5.61 4.53 10.92
CA THR A 205 -4.43 5.41 10.95
C THR A 205 -4.54 6.59 9.98
N ARG A 206 -3.95 7.71 10.39
CA ARG A 206 -3.70 8.90 9.58
C ARG A 206 -2.36 8.75 8.84
N VAL A 207 -2.11 9.59 7.83
CA VAL A 207 -0.80 9.62 7.16
C VAL A 207 0.33 9.98 8.14
N GLU A 208 0.07 10.84 9.11
CA GLU A 208 1.00 11.27 10.16
C GLU A 208 1.37 10.14 11.12
N SER A 209 0.53 9.11 11.24
CA SER A 209 0.82 7.93 12.07
C SER A 209 2.08 7.17 11.62
N TRP A 210 2.48 7.37 10.37
CA TRP A 210 3.62 6.72 9.72
C TRP A 210 4.86 7.62 9.58
N PHE A 211 4.78 8.89 9.98
CA PHE A 211 5.89 9.83 9.91
C PHE A 211 6.98 9.51 10.94
N THR A 212 8.21 9.88 10.62
CA THR A 212 9.30 9.96 11.60
C THR A 212 9.11 11.18 12.51
N LYS A 213 9.76 11.18 13.67
CA LYS A 213 9.78 12.33 14.57
C LYS A 213 10.19 13.62 13.86
N GLU A 214 11.24 13.55 13.04
CA GLU A 214 11.73 14.70 12.26
C GLU A 214 10.64 15.29 11.35
N ASN A 215 9.86 14.42 10.67
CA ASN A 215 8.79 14.88 9.78
C ASN A 215 7.57 15.42 10.54
N ILE A 216 7.22 14.81 11.69
CA ILE A 216 6.19 15.37 12.56
C ILE A 216 6.55 16.79 12.98
N GLU A 217 7.74 16.99 13.55
CA GLU A 217 8.20 18.28 14.06
C GLU A 217 8.33 19.35 12.95
N LYS A 218 8.61 18.94 11.73
CA LYS A 218 8.81 19.87 10.61
C LYS A 218 7.53 20.24 9.87
N TYR A 219 6.58 19.35 9.77
CA TYR A 219 5.46 19.50 8.84
C TYR A 219 4.08 19.44 9.49
N THR A 220 4.00 19.23 10.79
CA THR A 220 2.73 19.13 11.52
C THR A 220 2.83 19.85 12.86
N ASP A 221 1.67 20.09 13.49
CA ASP A 221 1.56 20.56 14.87
C ASP A 221 1.29 19.40 15.87
N ASP A 222 1.51 18.17 15.42
CA ASP A 222 1.30 17.00 16.25
C ASP A 222 2.45 16.84 17.27
N PRO A 223 2.16 16.43 18.50
CA PRO A 223 3.19 16.22 19.51
C PRO A 223 4.08 15.02 19.15
N THR A 224 5.33 15.07 19.58
CA THR A 224 6.29 13.96 19.47
C THR A 224 6.66 13.32 20.81
N ASP A 225 6.26 13.92 21.93
CA ASP A 225 6.35 13.32 23.24
C ASP A 225 5.23 12.29 23.45
N SER A 226 5.55 11.12 23.99
CA SER A 226 4.61 10.02 24.11
C SER A 226 3.40 10.32 25.02
N LEU A 227 3.59 11.09 26.09
CA LEU A 227 2.50 11.45 27.00
C LEU A 227 1.57 12.47 26.34
N GLU A 228 2.12 13.43 25.62
CA GLU A 228 1.34 14.41 24.87
C GLU A 228 0.60 13.77 23.69
N ILE A 229 1.20 12.79 23.01
CA ILE A 229 0.53 12.00 21.96
C ILE A 229 -0.70 11.27 22.53
N VAL A 230 -0.54 10.57 23.67
CA VAL A 230 -1.63 9.85 24.33
C VAL A 230 -2.71 10.80 24.82
N LYS A 231 -2.34 11.97 25.36
CA LYS A 231 -3.27 13.00 25.84
C LYS A 231 -4.09 13.61 24.70
N ARG A 232 -3.50 13.81 23.51
CA ARG A 232 -4.20 14.36 22.34
C ARG A 232 -5.23 13.37 21.77
N TRP A 233 -4.91 12.05 21.75
CA TRP A 233 -5.81 11.01 21.27
C TRP A 233 -6.00 9.91 22.32
N PRO A 234 -6.74 10.20 23.41
CA PRO A 234 -6.92 9.23 24.49
C PRO A 234 -7.75 8.03 24.06
N GLU A 235 -8.80 8.24 23.26
CA GLU A 235 -9.76 7.21 22.84
C GLU A 235 -9.41 6.59 21.48
N TRP A 236 -8.77 7.36 20.59
CA TRP A 236 -8.44 6.95 19.22
C TRP A 236 -6.95 6.71 19.05
N ASP A 237 -6.46 5.63 19.63
CA ASP A 237 -5.05 5.25 19.59
C ASP A 237 -4.53 5.12 18.15
N TYR A 238 -5.36 4.68 17.20
CA TYR A 238 -5.02 4.56 15.79
C TYR A 238 -4.74 5.90 15.12
N HIS A 239 -5.25 7.03 15.63
CA HIS A 239 -4.93 8.37 15.10
C HIS A 239 -3.54 8.88 15.54
N ARG A 240 -2.93 8.25 16.55
CA ARG A 240 -1.68 8.71 17.14
C ARG A 240 -0.57 8.81 16.11
N SER A 241 0.03 10.00 16.02
CA SER A 241 1.15 10.27 15.13
C SER A 241 2.39 9.50 15.54
N LEU A 242 3.29 9.18 14.58
CA LEU A 242 4.59 8.57 14.82
C LEU A 242 4.59 7.09 15.24
N LEU A 243 3.68 6.68 16.13
CA LEU A 243 3.82 5.43 16.88
C LEU A 243 3.73 4.17 16.01
N TRP A 244 2.91 4.19 14.98
CA TRP A 244 2.73 3.06 14.05
C TRP A 244 3.90 2.95 13.07
N GLY A 245 4.44 4.08 12.62
CA GLY A 245 5.68 4.11 11.83
C GLY A 245 6.83 3.45 12.56
N ASN A 246 7.02 3.80 13.83
CA ASN A 246 8.09 3.25 14.67
C ASN A 246 7.89 1.76 15.00
N GLY A 247 6.68 1.36 15.35
CA GLY A 247 6.41 0.00 15.85
C GLY A 247 6.11 -1.02 14.77
N THR A 248 5.37 -0.63 13.72
CA THR A 248 4.89 -1.56 12.68
C THR A 248 5.72 -1.48 11.40
N PHE A 249 6.12 -0.27 10.96
CA PHE A 249 6.80 -0.10 9.67
C PHE A 249 8.32 -0.16 9.77
N ASN A 250 8.91 0.39 10.84
CA ASN A 250 10.37 0.40 10.99
C ASN A 250 11.03 -0.98 10.95
N PRO A 251 10.45 -2.06 11.53
CA PRO A 251 11.06 -3.38 11.50
C PRO A 251 11.31 -3.98 10.12
N ILE A 252 10.63 -3.49 9.08
CA ILE A 252 10.73 -4.04 7.71
C ILE A 252 11.69 -3.27 6.80
N LEU A 253 12.22 -2.13 7.23
CA LEU A 253 12.97 -1.20 6.36
C LEU A 253 14.25 -1.77 5.76
N ASN A 254 14.86 -2.79 6.37
CA ASN A 254 16.01 -3.46 5.79
C ASN A 254 15.64 -4.51 4.72
N TYR A 255 14.37 -4.88 4.60
CA TYR A 255 13.96 -5.86 3.60
C TYR A 255 14.05 -5.27 2.18
N THR A 256 14.63 -6.01 1.25
CA THR A 256 14.73 -5.56 -0.15
C THR A 256 13.43 -5.83 -0.87
N VAL A 257 12.76 -4.76 -1.31
CA VAL A 257 11.43 -4.81 -1.90
C VAL A 257 11.40 -4.19 -3.29
N LYS A 258 10.42 -4.56 -4.10
CA LYS A 258 10.18 -3.98 -5.42
C LYS A 258 9.49 -2.62 -5.32
N GLY A 259 8.47 -2.52 -4.46
CA GLY A 259 7.68 -1.31 -4.33
C GLY A 259 6.68 -1.38 -3.18
N ILE A 260 5.85 -0.35 -3.09
CA ILE A 260 4.87 -0.17 -2.02
C ILE A 260 3.47 0.01 -2.63
N LEU A 261 2.50 -0.72 -2.08
CA LEU A 261 1.07 -0.56 -2.30
C LEU A 261 0.49 0.15 -1.08
N TYR A 262 -0.28 1.22 -1.31
CA TYR A 262 -0.79 2.03 -0.21
C TYR A 262 -2.29 2.31 -0.33
N TYR A 263 -3.04 2.07 0.75
CA TYR A 263 -4.48 2.37 0.78
C TYR A 263 -4.82 3.02 2.12
N GLN A 264 -4.90 4.36 2.11
CA GLN A 264 -5.16 5.18 3.28
C GLN A 264 -5.79 6.50 2.86
N GLY A 265 -6.49 7.17 3.76
CA GLY A 265 -7.02 8.51 3.57
C GLY A 265 -8.28 8.79 4.37
N CYS A 266 -9.13 7.80 4.64
CA CYS A 266 -10.42 8.01 5.32
C CYS A 266 -10.29 8.75 6.66
N SER A 267 -9.23 8.50 7.42
CA SER A 267 -8.97 9.15 8.71
C SER A 267 -8.36 10.56 8.58
N ASN A 268 -8.08 11.00 7.36
CA ASN A 268 -7.61 12.36 7.05
C ASN A 268 -8.68 13.21 6.34
N VAL A 269 -9.91 12.73 6.21
CA VAL A 269 -11.00 13.55 5.65
C VAL A 269 -11.24 14.75 6.55
N GLY A 270 -11.07 15.97 5.99
CA GLY A 270 -11.17 17.24 6.71
C GLY A 270 -9.86 17.71 7.39
N ASP A 271 -8.90 16.83 7.65
CA ASP A 271 -7.61 17.18 8.27
C ASP A 271 -6.47 16.33 7.66
N PRO A 272 -5.46 16.92 7.07
CA PRO A 272 -5.08 18.33 7.01
C PRO A 272 -5.67 19.13 5.83
N GLY A 273 -6.80 18.72 5.28
CA GLY A 273 -7.41 19.41 4.15
C GLY A 273 -6.48 19.44 2.93
N ASP A 274 -6.26 20.59 2.35
CA ASP A 274 -5.46 20.78 1.12
C ASP A 274 -3.96 20.44 1.28
N GLN A 275 -3.48 20.22 2.48
CA GLN A 275 -2.09 19.78 2.72
C GLN A 275 -1.89 18.25 2.59
N TYR A 276 -2.96 17.46 2.44
CA TYR A 276 -2.85 16.01 2.40
C TYR A 276 -1.94 15.53 1.26
N SER A 277 -2.03 16.11 0.07
CA SER A 277 -1.16 15.74 -1.07
C SER A 277 0.32 15.97 -0.75
N GLN A 278 0.65 17.05 -0.06
CA GLN A 278 2.02 17.34 0.37
C GLN A 278 2.49 16.36 1.45
N ARG A 279 1.63 16.01 2.42
CA ARG A 279 1.97 15.01 3.45
C ARG A 279 2.18 13.63 2.86
N MET A 280 1.39 13.24 1.86
CA MET A 280 1.62 12.00 1.10
C MET A 280 3.00 11.99 0.42
N LYS A 281 3.37 13.08 -0.25
CA LYS A 281 4.69 13.22 -0.87
C LYS A 281 5.81 13.06 0.14
N ILE A 282 5.71 13.74 1.29
CA ILE A 282 6.69 13.66 2.40
C ILE A 282 6.82 12.21 2.90
N LEU A 283 5.71 11.49 3.08
CA LEU A 283 5.73 10.09 3.50
C LEU A 283 6.47 9.20 2.50
N VAL A 284 6.21 9.36 1.21
CA VAL A 284 6.86 8.56 0.16
C VAL A 284 8.35 8.85 0.08
N GLU A 285 8.75 10.12 0.15
CA GLU A 285 10.16 10.52 0.20
C GLU A 285 10.87 9.94 1.43
N GLN A 286 10.20 9.98 2.61
CA GLN A 286 10.69 9.37 3.84
C GLN A 286 10.92 7.87 3.67
N TRP A 287 9.93 7.12 3.18
CA TRP A 287 10.03 5.67 3.03
C TRP A 287 11.08 5.27 1.99
N ARG A 288 11.17 5.96 0.85
CA ARG A 288 12.22 5.74 -0.15
C ARG A 288 13.62 5.96 0.43
N LYS A 289 13.80 7.03 1.21
CA LYS A 289 15.06 7.30 1.92
C LYS A 289 15.39 6.21 2.95
N GLN A 290 14.40 5.77 3.72
CA GLN A 290 14.59 4.76 4.76
C GLN A 290 14.87 3.36 4.19
N PHE A 291 14.19 2.96 3.11
CA PHE A 291 14.48 1.71 2.41
C PHE A 291 15.85 1.77 1.70
N ASP A 292 16.32 2.94 1.29
CA ASP A 292 17.57 3.10 0.54
C ASP A 292 17.67 2.15 -0.67
N LEU A 293 16.59 2.07 -1.43
CA LEU A 293 16.46 1.27 -2.66
C LEU A 293 16.18 2.14 -3.89
N GLY A 294 16.46 3.45 -3.78
CA GLY A 294 16.16 4.42 -4.83
C GLY A 294 14.68 4.77 -4.91
N GLU A 295 14.26 5.20 -6.09
CA GLU A 295 12.88 5.62 -6.37
C GLU A 295 11.98 4.42 -6.68
N ILE A 296 11.80 3.53 -5.68
CA ILE A 296 10.91 2.36 -5.84
C ILE A 296 9.46 2.79 -6.15
N PRO A 297 8.70 1.99 -6.95
CA PRO A 297 7.31 2.27 -7.27
C PRO A 297 6.43 2.45 -6.04
N PHE A 298 5.53 3.43 -6.09
CA PHE A 298 4.53 3.68 -5.07
C PHE A 298 3.15 3.77 -5.72
N TYR A 299 2.36 2.69 -5.61
CA TYR A 299 1.02 2.65 -6.17
C TYR A 299 -0.01 2.72 -5.05
N PHE A 300 -1.00 3.60 -5.21
CA PHE A 300 -1.95 3.84 -4.14
C PHE A 300 -3.39 3.93 -4.63
N VAL A 301 -4.30 3.81 -3.70
CA VAL A 301 -5.74 3.75 -3.94
C VAL A 301 -6.39 4.99 -3.38
N GLU A 302 -7.26 5.65 -4.16
CA GLU A 302 -8.12 6.69 -3.62
C GLU A 302 -9.12 6.11 -2.62
N ILE A 303 -9.57 6.90 -1.65
CA ILE A 303 -10.63 6.46 -0.73
C ILE A 303 -11.93 6.26 -1.48
N ALA A 304 -12.64 5.18 -1.14
CA ALA A 304 -13.95 4.88 -1.72
C ALA A 304 -14.99 5.91 -1.30
N PRO A 305 -16.05 6.12 -2.10
CA PRO A 305 -17.22 6.89 -1.67
C PRO A 305 -17.79 6.33 -0.35
N TYR A 306 -18.05 7.24 0.59
CA TYR A 306 -18.61 6.93 1.89
C TYR A 306 -19.31 8.17 2.45
N HIS A 307 -20.44 8.02 3.15
CA HIS A 307 -21.29 9.14 3.52
C HIS A 307 -20.64 10.13 4.50
N TYR A 308 -19.66 9.69 5.29
CA TYR A 308 -19.17 10.44 6.46
C TYR A 308 -20.36 10.94 7.29
N ASP A 309 -20.55 12.25 7.46
CA ASP A 309 -21.69 12.80 8.19
C ASP A 309 -22.87 13.15 7.27
N ASP A 310 -22.59 13.43 5.99
CA ASP A 310 -23.60 13.79 4.97
C ASP A 310 -23.17 13.29 3.57
N VAL A 311 -24.01 12.51 2.92
CA VAL A 311 -23.78 11.96 1.57
C VAL A 311 -23.54 13.06 0.53
N ASN A 312 -24.16 14.23 0.69
CA ASN A 312 -24.10 15.35 -0.26
C ASN A 312 -22.96 16.34 0.02
N ALA A 313 -22.32 16.26 1.20
CA ALA A 313 -21.11 17.03 1.48
C ALA A 313 -19.93 16.58 0.60
N ASP A 314 -18.87 17.36 0.54
CA ASP A 314 -17.75 17.13 -0.38
C ASP A 314 -16.39 16.85 0.31
N ASN A 315 -16.36 16.68 1.63
CA ASN A 315 -15.12 16.46 2.39
C ASN A 315 -14.32 15.25 1.88
N GLY A 316 -14.99 14.14 1.61
CA GLY A 316 -14.37 12.94 1.04
C GLY A 316 -13.91 13.15 -0.41
N ALA A 317 -14.69 13.90 -1.20
CA ALA A 317 -14.33 14.25 -2.57
C ALA A 317 -13.10 15.17 -2.61
N ARG A 318 -13.00 16.14 -1.70
CA ARG A 318 -11.80 16.98 -1.54
C ARG A 318 -10.56 16.15 -1.19
N LEU A 319 -10.70 15.12 -0.36
CA LEU A 319 -9.57 14.24 -0.10
C LEU A 319 -9.19 13.41 -1.35
N ARG A 320 -10.14 12.88 -2.10
CA ARG A 320 -9.85 12.21 -3.39
C ARG A 320 -9.14 13.15 -4.37
N GLU A 321 -9.55 14.42 -4.43
CA GLU A 321 -8.83 15.45 -5.19
C GLU A 321 -7.38 15.61 -4.72
N GLN A 322 -7.11 15.62 -3.41
CA GLN A 322 -5.76 15.67 -2.87
C GLN A 322 -4.95 14.40 -3.19
N GLN A 323 -5.58 13.23 -3.19
CA GLN A 323 -4.94 11.99 -3.62
C GLN A 323 -4.59 12.05 -5.12
N TYR A 324 -5.47 12.58 -5.95
CA TYR A 324 -5.17 12.81 -7.36
C TYR A 324 -3.99 13.79 -7.54
N LYS A 325 -3.97 14.92 -6.83
CA LYS A 325 -2.83 15.86 -6.81
C LYS A 325 -1.53 15.17 -6.38
N ALA A 326 -1.56 14.33 -5.34
CA ALA A 326 -0.41 13.55 -4.89
C ALA A 326 0.16 12.66 -6.01
N SER A 327 -0.71 12.02 -6.82
CA SER A 327 -0.26 11.19 -7.95
C SER A 327 0.48 11.96 -9.04
N GLN A 328 0.23 13.27 -9.14
CA GLN A 328 0.94 14.16 -10.08
C GLN A 328 2.26 14.71 -9.49
N MET A 329 2.37 14.73 -8.17
CA MET A 329 3.53 15.29 -7.44
C MET A 329 4.60 14.24 -7.10
N ILE A 330 4.22 12.98 -6.99
CA ILE A 330 5.10 11.88 -6.55
C ILE A 330 5.62 11.16 -7.79
N PRO A 331 6.92 11.22 -8.10
CA PRO A 331 7.49 10.49 -9.22
C PRO A 331 7.38 8.98 -9.01
N ASN A 332 7.38 8.21 -10.10
CA ASN A 332 7.22 6.75 -10.10
C ASN A 332 6.06 6.27 -9.21
N SER A 333 4.90 6.91 -9.38
CA SER A 333 3.66 6.58 -8.67
C SER A 333 2.50 6.29 -9.61
N GLY A 334 1.37 5.85 -9.05
CA GLY A 334 0.11 5.68 -9.75
C GLY A 334 -1.06 5.58 -8.78
N LEU A 335 -2.20 6.12 -9.19
CA LEU A 335 -3.43 6.14 -8.40
C LEU A 335 -4.49 5.23 -9.03
N VAL A 336 -5.14 4.44 -8.20
CA VAL A 336 -6.32 3.63 -8.55
C VAL A 336 -7.58 4.38 -8.15
N CYS A 337 -8.47 4.60 -9.11
CA CYS A 337 -9.81 5.12 -8.87
C CYS A 337 -10.74 4.01 -8.35
N THR A 338 -11.57 4.33 -7.35
CA THR A 338 -12.51 3.38 -6.72
C THR A 338 -13.97 3.84 -6.79
N ASN A 339 -14.26 4.92 -7.52
CA ASN A 339 -15.57 5.56 -7.53
C ASN A 339 -16.70 4.65 -8.01
N ASP A 340 -16.39 3.61 -8.79
CA ASP A 340 -17.32 2.59 -9.30
C ASP A 340 -17.31 1.28 -8.51
N LEU A 341 -16.58 1.20 -7.39
CA LEU A 341 -16.36 -0.03 -6.61
C LEU A 341 -17.10 -0.04 -5.27
N VAL A 342 -18.23 0.63 -5.22
CA VAL A 342 -19.17 0.62 -4.10
C VAL A 342 -20.58 0.32 -4.63
N TYR A 343 -21.37 -0.40 -3.85
CA TYR A 343 -22.79 -0.58 -4.16
C TYR A 343 -23.64 0.57 -3.56
N PRO A 344 -24.77 0.95 -4.15
CA PRO A 344 -25.62 2.00 -3.61
C PRO A 344 -26.01 1.81 -2.14
N TYR A 345 -26.18 0.56 -1.69
CA TYR A 345 -26.52 0.24 -0.30
C TYR A 345 -25.32 0.32 0.67
N GLU A 346 -24.10 0.48 0.16
CA GLU A 346 -22.88 0.58 0.97
C GLU A 346 -22.58 2.02 1.41
N PHE A 347 -23.47 2.98 1.25
CA PHE A 347 -23.20 4.39 1.57
C PHE A 347 -22.75 4.62 3.03
N THR A 348 -23.16 3.73 3.97
CA THR A 348 -22.71 3.72 5.37
C THR A 348 -21.55 2.74 5.63
N GLN A 349 -21.02 2.08 4.59
CA GLN A 349 -19.96 1.09 4.72
C GLN A 349 -18.62 1.64 4.23
N ILE A 350 -17.73 1.99 5.16
CA ILE A 350 -16.40 2.53 4.84
C ILE A 350 -15.44 1.46 4.26
N HIS A 351 -15.83 0.18 4.35
CA HIS A 351 -15.08 -0.97 3.83
C HIS A 351 -15.87 -1.68 2.74
N PRO A 352 -15.89 -1.18 1.50
CA PRO A 352 -16.63 -1.81 0.40
C PRO A 352 -16.21 -3.27 0.16
N ALA A 353 -17.17 -4.10 -0.24
CA ALA A 353 -16.95 -5.53 -0.48
C ALA A 353 -16.07 -5.83 -1.71
N GLN A 354 -16.03 -4.93 -2.69
CA GLN A 354 -15.34 -5.11 -3.98
C GLN A 354 -13.83 -4.89 -3.88
N LYS A 355 -13.08 -5.76 -3.18
CA LYS A 355 -11.62 -5.66 -3.04
C LYS A 355 -10.86 -6.23 -4.24
N LYS A 356 -11.43 -7.18 -4.96
CA LYS A 356 -10.77 -7.82 -6.11
C LYS A 356 -10.42 -6.82 -7.23
N PRO A 357 -11.34 -6.00 -7.71
CA PRO A 357 -11.02 -4.99 -8.72
C PRO A 357 -9.98 -3.97 -8.24
N VAL A 358 -9.97 -3.61 -6.95
CA VAL A 358 -8.96 -2.71 -6.38
C VAL A 358 -7.55 -3.30 -6.51
N GLY A 359 -7.36 -4.54 -6.06
CA GLY A 359 -6.09 -5.25 -6.18
C GLY A 359 -5.66 -5.44 -7.64
N GLN A 360 -6.60 -5.80 -8.52
CA GLN A 360 -6.34 -5.94 -9.95
C GLN A 360 -5.89 -4.62 -10.60
N ARG A 361 -6.53 -3.49 -10.29
CA ARG A 361 -6.14 -2.16 -10.81
C ARG A 361 -4.74 -1.75 -10.33
N LEU A 362 -4.37 -2.05 -9.09
CA LEU A 362 -2.99 -1.89 -8.61
C LEU A 362 -2.01 -2.77 -9.40
N ALA A 363 -2.39 -4.02 -9.69
CA ALA A 363 -1.57 -4.91 -10.52
C ALA A 363 -1.45 -4.41 -11.96
N PHE A 364 -2.49 -3.83 -12.56
CA PHE A 364 -2.41 -3.24 -13.90
C PHE A 364 -1.39 -2.09 -13.95
N LEU A 365 -1.35 -1.23 -12.92
CA LEU A 365 -0.32 -0.21 -12.79
C LEU A 365 1.08 -0.83 -12.73
N ALA A 366 1.30 -1.84 -11.89
CA ALA A 366 2.59 -2.50 -11.76
C ALA A 366 3.00 -3.21 -13.06
N LEU A 367 2.11 -3.98 -13.67
CA LEU A 367 2.37 -4.73 -14.89
C LEU A 367 2.73 -3.79 -16.06
N ASN A 368 2.03 -2.67 -16.21
CA ASN A 368 2.34 -1.70 -17.26
C ASN A 368 3.59 -0.86 -16.95
N LYS A 369 3.63 -0.22 -15.77
CA LYS A 369 4.66 0.78 -15.44
C LYS A 369 5.97 0.15 -14.99
N THR A 370 5.91 -0.90 -14.14
CA THR A 370 7.10 -1.54 -13.55
C THR A 370 7.61 -2.71 -14.40
N TYR A 371 6.69 -3.54 -14.92
CA TYR A 371 7.06 -4.77 -15.65
C TYR A 371 6.95 -4.63 -17.17
N GLY A 372 6.61 -3.46 -17.68
CA GLY A 372 6.70 -3.13 -19.11
C GLY A 372 5.61 -3.72 -20.02
N MET A 373 4.50 -4.24 -19.49
CA MET A 373 3.36 -4.75 -20.26
C MET A 373 2.54 -3.60 -20.86
N LYS A 374 3.10 -2.87 -21.82
CA LYS A 374 2.55 -1.60 -22.36
C LYS A 374 1.19 -1.73 -23.05
N ALA A 375 0.81 -2.91 -23.52
CA ALA A 375 -0.52 -3.15 -24.10
C ALA A 375 -1.65 -3.15 -23.06
N LEU A 376 -1.33 -3.26 -21.77
CA LEU A 376 -2.31 -3.27 -20.69
C LEU A 376 -2.74 -1.84 -20.34
N GLY A 377 -4.04 -1.52 -20.47
CA GLY A 377 -4.60 -0.25 -19.97
C GLY A 377 -4.56 -0.20 -18.45
N CYS A 378 -3.95 0.83 -17.88
CA CYS A 378 -3.76 0.95 -16.44
C CYS A 378 -4.11 2.33 -15.86
N MET A 379 -4.42 3.30 -16.72
CA MET A 379 -4.73 4.67 -16.33
C MET A 379 -6.23 4.93 -16.46
N SER A 380 -6.85 5.40 -15.40
CA SER A 380 -8.21 5.95 -15.41
C SER A 380 -8.27 7.24 -16.25
N ALA A 381 -9.43 7.52 -16.83
CA ALA A 381 -9.69 8.82 -17.45
C ALA A 381 -9.67 9.93 -16.38
N SER A 382 -9.31 11.16 -16.81
CA SER A 382 -9.27 12.33 -15.93
C SER A 382 -9.66 13.59 -16.69
N PHE A 383 -10.18 14.57 -15.97
CA PHE A 383 -10.48 15.88 -16.52
C PHE A 383 -9.24 16.51 -17.17
N LYS A 384 -9.39 17.05 -18.37
CA LYS A 384 -8.34 17.74 -19.10
C LYS A 384 -8.61 19.25 -19.16
N ASP A 385 -9.69 19.63 -19.83
CA ASP A 385 -10.14 21.00 -19.98
C ASP A 385 -11.65 21.05 -20.28
N MET A 386 -12.23 22.25 -20.34
CA MET A 386 -13.62 22.45 -20.70
C MET A 386 -13.81 23.68 -21.60
N LYS A 387 -14.87 23.64 -22.39
CA LYS A 387 -15.38 24.80 -23.16
C LYS A 387 -16.79 25.14 -22.70
N ILE A 388 -16.94 26.34 -22.20
CA ILE A 388 -18.25 26.87 -21.75
C ILE A 388 -18.97 27.54 -22.93
N THR A 389 -20.26 27.30 -23.04
CA THR A 389 -21.20 27.97 -23.95
C THR A 389 -22.39 28.50 -23.16
N ASP A 390 -23.35 29.18 -23.83
CA ASP A 390 -24.46 29.83 -23.15
C ASP A 390 -25.39 28.86 -22.41
N ASP A 391 -25.48 27.60 -22.82
CA ASP A 391 -26.45 26.64 -22.29
C ASP A 391 -25.84 25.28 -21.89
N HIS A 392 -24.52 25.05 -22.12
CA HIS A 392 -23.85 23.80 -21.78
C HIS A 392 -22.33 23.99 -21.58
N VAL A 393 -21.72 22.97 -21.06
CA VAL A 393 -20.24 22.85 -20.94
C VAL A 393 -19.79 21.57 -21.66
N ASP A 394 -18.84 21.70 -22.56
CA ASP A 394 -18.18 20.60 -23.22
C ASP A 394 -16.90 20.23 -22.43
N ILE A 395 -16.82 19.00 -21.93
CA ILE A 395 -15.72 18.45 -21.12
C ILE A 395 -14.84 17.57 -22.01
N HIS A 396 -13.53 17.81 -21.97
CA HIS A 396 -12.52 16.95 -22.59
C HIS A 396 -11.75 16.18 -21.52
N LEU A 397 -11.35 14.95 -21.85
CA LEU A 397 -10.71 14.01 -20.92
C LEU A 397 -9.30 13.60 -21.40
N ASN A 398 -8.44 13.24 -20.43
CA ASN A 398 -7.19 12.50 -20.68
C ASN A 398 -7.45 11.01 -20.47
N ASN A 399 -6.69 10.16 -21.17
CA ASN A 399 -6.73 8.69 -21.02
C ASN A 399 -8.10 8.07 -21.29
N ASP A 400 -8.90 8.68 -22.14
CA ASP A 400 -10.20 8.18 -22.55
C ASP A 400 -10.12 6.91 -23.41
N LEU A 401 -8.95 6.68 -24.05
CA LEU A 401 -8.68 5.56 -24.96
C LEU A 401 -9.72 5.42 -26.09
N GLY A 402 -10.43 6.49 -26.40
CA GLY A 402 -11.38 6.55 -27.50
C GLY A 402 -12.67 5.77 -27.31
N ALA A 403 -13.01 5.35 -26.09
CA ALA A 403 -14.28 4.67 -25.83
C ALA A 403 -14.73 4.82 -24.38
N ILE A 404 -15.68 5.70 -24.14
CA ILE A 404 -16.42 5.77 -22.90
C ILE A 404 -17.75 5.04 -23.09
N SER A 405 -18.28 4.35 -22.06
CA SER A 405 -19.53 3.61 -22.15
C SER A 405 -20.65 4.45 -22.77
N ARG A 406 -21.25 3.95 -23.87
CA ARG A 406 -22.22 4.71 -24.68
C ARG A 406 -23.64 4.17 -24.54
N PHE A 407 -23.82 3.12 -23.77
CA PHE A 407 -25.07 2.35 -23.76
C PHE A 407 -25.92 2.62 -22.54
N GLU A 408 -25.46 3.51 -21.65
CA GLU A 408 -26.13 3.89 -20.43
C GLU A 408 -26.23 5.41 -20.32
N ASP A 409 -27.25 5.91 -19.64
CA ASP A 409 -27.32 7.33 -19.28
C ASP A 409 -26.15 7.67 -18.36
N ILE A 410 -25.39 8.70 -18.72
CA ILE A 410 -24.25 9.14 -17.94
C ILE A 410 -24.73 9.74 -16.61
N GLN A 411 -24.18 9.24 -15.52
CA GLN A 411 -24.53 9.65 -14.15
C GLN A 411 -23.37 10.35 -13.46
N GLY A 412 -23.67 11.15 -12.44
CA GLY A 412 -22.69 11.75 -11.54
C GLY A 412 -22.27 13.17 -11.89
N PHE A 413 -22.85 13.80 -12.91
CA PHE A 413 -22.58 15.21 -13.23
C PHE A 413 -23.52 16.18 -12.54
N GLU A 414 -22.95 17.32 -12.13
CA GLU A 414 -23.65 18.51 -11.64
C GLU A 414 -23.05 19.76 -12.31
N ILE A 415 -23.88 20.77 -12.50
CA ILE A 415 -23.53 22.02 -13.18
C ILE A 415 -24.05 23.23 -12.39
N ALA A 416 -23.29 24.31 -12.35
CA ALA A 416 -23.68 25.55 -11.65
C ALA A 416 -23.53 26.77 -12.52
N GLY A 417 -24.42 27.76 -12.30
CA GLY A 417 -24.35 29.11 -12.81
C GLY A 417 -23.56 30.06 -11.91
N ALA A 418 -23.69 31.37 -12.16
CA ALA A 418 -23.01 32.41 -11.38
C ALA A 418 -23.47 32.48 -9.90
N ASP A 419 -24.62 31.92 -9.57
CA ASP A 419 -25.14 31.75 -8.21
C ASP A 419 -24.38 30.70 -7.37
N ARG A 420 -23.53 29.89 -8.03
CA ARG A 420 -22.74 28.81 -7.44
C ARG A 420 -23.55 27.64 -6.85
N VAL A 421 -24.83 27.54 -7.24
CA VAL A 421 -25.70 26.44 -6.84
C VAL A 421 -25.55 25.29 -7.85
N PHE A 422 -25.15 24.10 -7.38
CA PHE A 422 -25.04 22.94 -8.25
C PHE A 422 -26.37 22.22 -8.42
N HIS A 423 -26.76 22.01 -9.64
CA HIS A 423 -27.96 21.27 -10.06
C HIS A 423 -27.55 19.96 -10.75
N PRO A 424 -28.35 18.89 -10.62
CA PRO A 424 -28.14 17.67 -11.42
C PRO A 424 -28.09 18.02 -12.91
N ALA A 425 -27.11 17.42 -13.60
CA ALA A 425 -26.90 17.72 -15.01
C ALA A 425 -27.05 16.46 -15.88
N LYS A 426 -27.64 16.66 -17.06
CA LYS A 426 -27.62 15.68 -18.14
C LYS A 426 -26.25 15.73 -18.82
N ALA A 427 -25.59 14.60 -18.96
CA ALA A 427 -24.36 14.47 -19.69
C ALA A 427 -24.56 13.50 -20.88
N VAL A 428 -24.02 13.85 -22.03
CA VAL A 428 -24.12 13.03 -23.25
C VAL A 428 -22.80 13.05 -24.02
N HIS A 429 -22.51 11.97 -24.72
CA HIS A 429 -21.43 11.97 -25.71
C HIS A 429 -21.80 12.89 -26.85
N PHE A 430 -20.97 13.87 -27.14
CA PHE A 430 -21.15 14.83 -28.22
C PHE A 430 -20.10 14.61 -29.31
N TRP A 431 -20.55 14.45 -30.54
CA TRP A 431 -19.72 14.29 -31.70
C TRP A 431 -19.73 15.61 -32.48
N GLN A 432 -18.58 16.20 -32.67
CA GLN A 432 -18.50 17.38 -33.55
C GLN A 432 -18.73 16.93 -35.00
N PRO A 433 -19.65 17.62 -35.76
CA PRO A 433 -19.80 17.35 -37.19
C PRO A 433 -18.46 17.56 -37.91
N GLY A 434 -17.95 16.52 -38.60
CA GLY A 434 -16.67 16.56 -39.30
C GLY A 434 -15.46 16.25 -38.41
N GLY A 435 -15.61 16.05 -37.10
CA GLY A 435 -14.59 15.54 -36.22
C GLY A 435 -14.34 14.05 -36.45
N GLY A 436 -13.10 13.60 -36.26
CA GLY A 436 -12.76 12.20 -36.33
C GLY A 436 -13.44 11.39 -35.21
N TYR A 437 -13.48 10.09 -35.36
CA TYR A 437 -14.09 9.12 -34.41
C TYR A 437 -13.54 9.20 -32.96
N TRP A 438 -12.50 10.00 -32.75
CA TRP A 438 -11.67 10.04 -31.53
C TRP A 438 -11.79 11.33 -30.71
N ASP A 439 -12.60 12.30 -31.17
CA ASP A 439 -12.79 13.56 -30.43
C ASP A 439 -13.99 13.41 -29.51
N GLU A 440 -13.80 12.68 -28.41
CA GLU A 440 -14.87 12.42 -27.44
C GLU A 440 -15.02 13.59 -26.48
N THR A 441 -16.09 14.30 -26.67
CA THR A 441 -16.53 15.38 -25.79
C THR A 441 -17.73 14.91 -24.97
N ILE A 442 -17.72 15.18 -23.67
CA ILE A 442 -18.88 15.00 -22.81
C ILE A 442 -19.58 16.34 -22.67
N ARG A 443 -20.76 16.49 -23.28
CA ARG A 443 -21.58 17.67 -23.14
C ARG A 443 -22.46 17.60 -21.91
N VAL A 444 -22.34 18.60 -21.04
CA VAL A 444 -23.03 18.68 -19.75
C VAL A 444 -23.98 19.90 -19.77
N SER A 445 -25.24 19.68 -19.45
CA SER A 445 -26.26 20.76 -19.42
C SER A 445 -27.33 20.49 -18.37
N SER A 446 -28.03 21.53 -17.93
CA SER A 446 -29.22 21.43 -17.07
C SER A 446 -30.25 22.50 -17.49
N PRO A 447 -31.55 22.18 -17.53
CA PRO A 447 -32.58 23.16 -17.80
C PRO A 447 -32.67 24.24 -16.70
N GLU A 448 -32.16 23.97 -15.52
CA GLU A 448 -32.14 24.86 -14.36
C GLU A 448 -30.97 25.86 -14.40
N VAL A 449 -29.97 25.65 -15.27
CA VAL A 449 -28.76 26.49 -15.33
C VAL A 449 -28.61 27.09 -16.74
N LYS A 450 -28.83 28.36 -16.83
CA LYS A 450 -28.47 29.17 -18.01
C LYS A 450 -27.14 29.86 -17.73
N ASN A 451 -26.25 29.93 -18.71
CA ASN A 451 -24.89 30.46 -18.54
C ASN A 451 -24.08 29.72 -17.44
N PRO A 452 -23.78 28.45 -17.65
CA PRO A 452 -23.01 27.66 -16.70
C PRO A 452 -21.61 28.22 -16.52
N VAL A 453 -21.03 28.07 -15.31
CA VAL A 453 -19.66 28.50 -14.96
C VAL A 453 -18.82 27.38 -14.42
N ALA A 454 -19.44 26.32 -13.90
CA ALA A 454 -18.70 25.18 -13.29
C ALA A 454 -19.44 23.87 -13.46
N VAL A 455 -18.64 22.77 -13.48
CA VAL A 455 -19.11 21.39 -13.54
C VAL A 455 -18.39 20.57 -12.47
N ARG A 456 -19.12 19.64 -11.86
CA ARG A 456 -18.59 18.61 -10.96
C ARG A 456 -18.97 17.23 -11.47
N TYR A 457 -18.07 16.25 -11.31
CA TYR A 457 -18.33 14.84 -11.55
C TYR A 457 -18.02 14.03 -10.30
N CYS A 458 -19.06 13.37 -9.74
CA CYS A 458 -18.94 12.54 -8.53
C CYS A 458 -18.19 13.24 -7.37
N PHE A 459 -18.40 14.56 -7.24
CA PHE A 459 -17.69 15.40 -6.27
C PHE A 459 -18.50 15.56 -4.97
N LYS A 460 -18.96 14.42 -4.42
CA LYS A 460 -19.67 14.30 -3.14
C LYS A 460 -19.03 13.21 -2.28
N ASN A 461 -19.38 13.18 -1.00
CA ASN A 461 -18.95 12.12 -0.08
C ASN A 461 -19.36 10.75 -0.61
N PHE A 462 -20.62 10.59 -1.03
CA PHE A 462 -21.11 9.37 -1.66
C PHE A 462 -21.86 9.68 -2.95
N GLN A 463 -21.22 9.44 -4.06
CA GLN A 463 -21.82 9.53 -5.39
C GLN A 463 -21.08 8.58 -6.33
N ILE A 464 -21.81 7.71 -7.00
CA ILE A 464 -21.27 6.71 -7.92
C ILE A 464 -21.42 7.24 -9.35
N GLY A 465 -20.34 7.14 -10.13
CA GLY A 465 -20.37 7.43 -11.56
C GLY A 465 -20.23 6.16 -12.40
N ASN A 466 -20.65 6.25 -13.65
CA ASN A 466 -20.61 5.11 -14.57
C ASN A 466 -19.73 5.31 -15.81
N LEU A 467 -19.03 6.43 -15.92
CA LEU A 467 -18.10 6.65 -17.03
C LEU A 467 -16.84 5.81 -16.87
N LYS A 468 -16.53 5.02 -17.90
CA LYS A 468 -15.33 4.18 -18.00
C LYS A 468 -14.68 4.33 -19.36
N ASN A 469 -13.35 4.28 -19.38
CA ASN A 469 -12.60 4.23 -20.65
C ASN A 469 -12.64 2.83 -21.28
N ALA A 470 -12.03 2.67 -22.45
CA ALA A 470 -12.00 1.39 -23.17
C ALA A 470 -11.30 0.26 -22.40
N ALA A 471 -10.46 0.56 -21.41
CA ALA A 471 -9.86 -0.43 -20.52
C ALA A 471 -10.78 -0.83 -19.35
N GLY A 472 -12.00 -0.28 -19.29
CA GLY A 472 -12.95 -0.52 -18.20
C GLY A 472 -12.60 0.23 -16.90
N LEU A 473 -11.70 1.22 -16.95
CA LEU A 473 -11.29 2.00 -15.80
C LEU A 473 -12.15 3.27 -15.69
N PRO A 474 -12.64 3.63 -14.48
CA PRO A 474 -13.56 4.74 -14.30
C PRO A 474 -12.91 6.10 -14.49
N LEU A 475 -13.70 7.11 -14.76
CA LEU A 475 -13.30 8.51 -14.72
C LEU A 475 -13.08 8.94 -13.25
N PHE A 476 -11.95 9.61 -12.98
CA PHE A 476 -11.70 10.20 -11.67
C PHE A 476 -12.74 11.29 -11.35
N PRO A 477 -13.24 11.36 -10.10
CA PRO A 477 -14.01 12.49 -9.62
C PRO A 477 -13.25 13.80 -9.80
N PHE A 478 -13.95 14.84 -10.22
CA PHE A 478 -13.33 16.16 -10.39
C PHE A 478 -14.32 17.29 -10.15
N ARG A 479 -13.78 18.49 -9.97
CA ARG A 479 -14.50 19.77 -10.02
C ARG A 479 -13.73 20.77 -10.88
N THR A 480 -14.44 21.73 -11.45
CA THR A 480 -13.87 22.84 -12.22
C THR A 480 -13.93 24.16 -11.48
N ASP A 481 -14.56 24.19 -10.34
CA ASP A 481 -14.69 25.34 -9.43
C ASP A 481 -13.58 25.34 -8.36
N ASN A 482 -13.52 26.43 -7.59
CA ASN A 482 -12.58 26.63 -6.48
C ASN A 482 -13.26 27.12 -5.18
N TRP A 483 -14.58 26.97 -5.06
CA TRP A 483 -15.35 27.37 -3.88
C TRP A 483 -15.93 26.17 -3.12
#